data_324f9ff85269cae5f642f127e4a55d28
#
_entry.id   324f9ff85269cae5f642f127e4a55d28
#
_cell.length_a   1.000
_cell.length_b   1.000
_cell.length_c   1.000
_cell.angle_alpha   90.00
_cell.angle_beta   90.00
_cell.angle_gamma   90.00
#
_symmetry.space_group_name_H-M   'P 1'
#
loop_
_entity.id
_entity.type
_entity.pdbx_description
1 polymer ?
#
loop_
_entity_poly.entity_id
_entity_poly.type
_entity_poly.pdbx_seq_one_letter_code
_entity_poly.pdbx_strand_id
1 'polypeptide(L)'
;MADTYTLHIAGLTRELPICKVNDHMDIAAFIMFSDVELTEACAAALLKKAPEFDVILTAEAKGIPLAYEMARQSGKYWIPARKGPKLYMREPVIIEDQSITTAGKQTLVIDKKDIEYMDGKRILIVEQSDS
;
A
#
# COMPACT_ATOMS: atom_id res chain seq x y z
N MET A 1 -24.46 19.24 4.40
CA MET A 1 -23.73 18.41 5.38
C MET A 1 -23.26 17.14 4.70
N ALA A 2 -21.98 16.86 4.79
CA ALA A 2 -21.45 15.67 4.16
C ALA A 2 -21.83 14.44 4.97
N ASP A 3 -22.35 13.43 4.32
CA ASP A 3 -22.61 12.16 4.96
C ASP A 3 -21.29 11.42 5.20
N THR A 4 -21.24 10.67 6.29
CA THR A 4 -20.08 9.87 6.63
C THR A 4 -20.50 8.44 6.92
N TYR A 5 -19.53 7.54 6.79
CA TYR A 5 -19.66 6.15 7.18
C TYR A 5 -18.72 5.90 8.37
N THR A 6 -19.26 5.37 9.43
CA THR A 6 -18.47 5.06 10.62
C THR A 6 -17.78 3.72 10.45
N LEU A 7 -16.45 3.72 10.52
CA LEU A 7 -15.64 2.51 10.41
C LEU A 7 -14.93 2.23 11.72
N HIS A 8 -15.02 0.98 12.19
CA HIS A 8 -14.24 0.49 13.32
C HIS A 8 -13.12 -0.40 12.80
N ILE A 9 -11.89 0.01 13.03
CA ILE A 9 -10.74 -0.71 12.49
C ILE A 9 -9.55 -0.62 13.46
N ALA A 10 -8.92 -1.76 13.71
CA ALA A 10 -7.72 -1.85 14.57
C ALA A 10 -7.92 -1.20 15.94
N GLY A 11 -9.12 -1.33 16.52
CA GLY A 11 -9.45 -0.73 17.81
C GLY A 11 -9.77 0.76 17.75
N LEU A 12 -9.77 1.35 16.57
CA LEU A 12 -10.06 2.77 16.37
C LEU A 12 -11.38 2.96 15.63
N THR A 13 -11.97 4.15 15.79
CA THR A 13 -13.19 4.54 15.09
C THR A 13 -12.86 5.71 14.19
N ARG A 14 -13.29 5.65 12.94
CA ARG A 14 -13.08 6.72 11.97
C ARG A 14 -14.38 7.01 11.21
N GLU A 15 -14.59 8.28 10.93
CA GLU A 15 -15.70 8.74 10.08
C GLU A 15 -15.16 8.94 8.68
N LEU A 16 -15.62 8.12 7.73
CA LEU A 16 -15.16 8.18 6.36
C LEU A 16 -16.11 9.05 5.53
N PRO A 17 -15.57 10.00 4.76
CA PRO A 17 -16.44 10.78 3.88
C PRO A 17 -17.02 9.89 2.79
N ILE A 18 -18.31 10.10 2.51
CA ILE A 18 -18.97 9.39 1.41
C ILE A 18 -18.84 10.26 0.17
N CYS A 19 -18.19 9.69 -0.84
CA CYS A 19 -17.89 10.40 -2.08
C CYS A 19 -18.69 9.80 -3.23
N LYS A 20 -19.31 10.68 -4.04
CA LYS A 20 -20.05 10.26 -5.22
C LYS A 20 -19.08 9.93 -6.35
N VAL A 21 -19.14 8.70 -6.83
CA VAL A 21 -18.32 8.27 -7.96
C VAL A 21 -19.06 8.54 -9.28
N ASN A 22 -20.34 8.20 -9.31
CA ASN A 22 -21.21 8.47 -10.45
C ASN A 22 -22.68 8.48 -9.97
N ASP A 23 -23.65 8.57 -10.90
CA ASP A 23 -25.07 8.64 -10.53
C ASP A 23 -25.58 7.37 -9.84
N HIS A 24 -24.84 6.27 -9.92
CA HIS A 24 -25.26 4.97 -9.41
C HIS A 24 -24.39 4.44 -8.27
N MET A 25 -23.29 5.12 -7.93
CA MET A 25 -22.34 4.59 -6.97
C MET A 25 -21.73 5.68 -6.07
N ASP A 26 -21.86 5.48 -4.78
CA ASP A 26 -21.13 6.24 -3.76
C ASP A 26 -20.13 5.31 -3.08
N ILE A 27 -18.99 5.85 -2.67
CA ILE A 27 -18.00 5.09 -1.91
C ILE A 27 -17.68 5.82 -0.61
N ALA A 28 -17.38 5.04 0.43
CA ALA A 28 -16.80 5.57 1.66
C ALA A 28 -15.28 5.61 1.49
N ALA A 29 -14.72 6.80 1.45
CA ALA A 29 -13.30 6.97 1.18
C ALA A 29 -12.47 6.73 2.45
N PHE A 30 -11.63 5.70 2.42
CA PHE A 30 -10.72 5.37 3.50
C PHE A 30 -9.38 6.06 3.23
N ILE A 31 -9.07 7.07 4.04
CA ILE A 31 -7.86 7.89 3.86
C ILE A 31 -6.93 7.66 5.04
N MET A 32 -5.74 7.11 4.76
CA MET A 32 -4.77 6.77 5.78
C MET A 32 -3.54 7.69 5.80
N PHE A 33 -3.27 8.41 4.71
CA PHE A 33 -2.00 9.13 4.54
C PHE A 33 -1.58 10.01 5.72
N SER A 34 -2.51 10.79 6.24
CA SER A 34 -2.18 11.75 7.30
C SER A 34 -2.57 11.24 8.69
N ASP A 35 -3.16 10.07 8.77
CA ASP A 35 -3.66 9.51 10.02
C ASP A 35 -2.59 8.58 10.63
N VAL A 36 -1.69 9.17 11.40
CA VAL A 36 -0.57 8.44 11.99
C VAL A 36 -1.06 7.36 12.96
N GLU A 37 -1.99 7.69 13.82
CA GLU A 37 -2.54 6.73 14.78
C GLU A 37 -3.17 5.53 14.08
N LEU A 38 -3.95 5.77 13.04
CA LEU A 38 -4.59 4.72 12.27
C LEU A 38 -3.55 3.85 11.56
N THR A 39 -2.53 4.47 10.97
CA THR A 39 -1.46 3.74 10.29
C THR A 39 -0.70 2.83 11.25
N GLU A 40 -0.36 3.34 12.43
CA GLU A 40 0.33 2.53 13.44
C GLU A 40 -0.52 1.36 13.91
N ALA A 41 -1.81 1.60 14.17
CA ALA A 41 -2.73 0.57 14.64
C ALA A 41 -2.99 -0.50 13.58
N CYS A 42 -3.18 -0.09 12.33
CA CYS A 42 -3.37 -1.03 11.23
C CYS A 42 -2.13 -1.86 10.98
N ALA A 43 -0.95 -1.25 11.05
CA ALA A 43 0.31 -1.98 10.88
C ALA A 43 0.46 -3.07 11.95
N ALA A 44 0.19 -2.74 13.21
CA ALA A 44 0.26 -3.71 14.30
C ALA A 44 -0.73 -4.85 14.11
N ALA A 45 -1.96 -4.53 13.73
CA ALA A 45 -3.00 -5.53 13.52
C ALA A 45 -2.65 -6.47 12.36
N LEU A 46 -2.14 -5.93 11.26
CA LEU A 46 -1.75 -6.72 10.10
C LEU A 46 -0.55 -7.62 10.39
N LEU A 47 0.43 -7.12 11.15
CA LEU A 47 1.61 -7.91 11.52
C LEU A 47 1.23 -9.13 12.37
N LYS A 48 0.20 -9.01 13.20
CA LYS A 48 -0.29 -10.15 13.99
C LYS A 48 -0.87 -11.26 13.11
N LYS A 49 -1.42 -10.90 11.95
CA LYS A 49 -2.06 -11.85 11.03
C LYS A 49 -1.14 -12.31 9.91
N ALA A 50 -0.06 -11.59 9.66
CA ALA A 50 0.83 -11.89 8.55
C ALA A 50 1.62 -13.18 8.82
N PRO A 51 1.90 -13.97 7.78
CA PRO A 51 2.84 -15.08 7.91
C PRO A 51 4.25 -14.54 8.11
N GLU A 52 5.20 -15.41 8.42
CA GLU A 52 6.59 -14.99 8.50
C GLU A 52 7.07 -14.46 7.15
N PHE A 53 7.82 -13.37 7.19
CA PHE A 53 8.35 -12.73 5.98
C PHE A 53 9.70 -12.12 6.26
N ASP A 54 10.43 -11.81 5.18
CA ASP A 54 11.79 -11.26 5.26
C ASP A 54 11.85 -9.82 4.73
N VAL A 55 10.99 -9.47 3.79
CA VAL A 55 10.96 -8.16 3.17
C VAL A 55 9.54 -7.78 2.80
N ILE A 56 9.24 -6.49 2.86
CA ILE A 56 7.94 -5.95 2.48
C ILE A 56 8.05 -5.27 1.13
N LEU A 57 7.10 -5.53 0.25
CA LEU A 57 6.99 -4.87 -1.05
C LEU A 57 5.65 -4.16 -1.14
N THR A 58 5.67 -2.91 -1.55
CA THR A 58 4.44 -2.14 -1.78
C THR A 58 4.53 -1.36 -3.06
N ALA A 59 3.40 -1.19 -3.73
CA ALA A 59 3.33 -0.34 -4.91
C ALA A 59 3.05 1.11 -4.50
N GLU A 60 3.70 2.07 -5.19
CA GLU A 60 3.46 3.49 -5.01
C GLU A 60 1.99 3.80 -5.30
N ALA A 61 1.27 4.65 -4.55
CA ALA A 61 1.83 5.41 -3.44
C ALA A 61 1.08 5.16 -2.13
N LYS A 62 -0.19 4.73 -2.17
CA LYS A 62 -1.05 4.67 -0.99
C LYS A 62 -0.58 3.68 0.06
N GLY A 63 0.07 2.61 -0.34
CA GLY A 63 0.59 1.60 0.58
C GLY A 63 1.88 1.99 1.28
N ILE A 64 2.53 3.08 0.86
CA ILE A 64 3.84 3.46 1.39
C ILE A 64 3.82 3.73 2.90
N PRO A 65 2.91 4.55 3.45
CA PRO A 65 2.92 4.78 4.89
C PRO A 65 2.72 3.51 5.70
N LEU A 66 1.82 2.65 5.26
CA LEU A 66 1.53 1.40 5.94
C LEU A 66 2.73 0.44 5.88
N ALA A 67 3.34 0.30 4.71
CA ALA A 67 4.52 -0.54 4.54
C ALA A 67 5.69 -0.04 5.37
N TYR A 68 5.92 1.27 5.39
CA TYR A 68 6.96 1.87 6.23
C TYR A 68 6.74 1.53 7.70
N GLU A 69 5.53 1.71 8.20
CA GLU A 69 5.22 1.47 9.60
C GLU A 69 5.32 -0.02 9.96
N MET A 70 4.88 -0.90 9.06
CA MET A 70 5.06 -2.33 9.26
C MET A 70 6.53 -2.72 9.29
N ALA A 71 7.36 -2.11 8.46
CA ALA A 71 8.80 -2.32 8.46
C ALA A 71 9.42 -1.84 9.78
N ARG A 72 9.00 -0.66 10.25
CA ARG A 72 9.50 -0.11 11.52
C ARG A 72 9.17 -1.03 12.70
N GLN A 73 7.93 -1.50 12.78
CA GLN A 73 7.50 -2.35 13.89
C GLN A 73 8.11 -3.75 13.84
N SER A 74 8.31 -4.30 12.63
CA SER A 74 8.84 -5.66 12.47
C SER A 74 10.36 -5.73 12.40
N GLY A 75 11.01 -4.60 12.18
CA GLY A 75 12.46 -4.57 11.96
C GLY A 75 12.89 -5.10 10.60
N LYS A 76 11.95 -5.23 9.66
CA LYS A 76 12.25 -5.74 8.32
C LYS A 76 12.48 -4.59 7.34
N TYR A 77 13.08 -4.91 6.20
CA TYR A 77 13.30 -3.98 5.11
C TYR A 77 12.05 -3.87 4.25
N TRP A 78 11.85 -2.73 3.60
CA TRP A 78 10.74 -2.57 2.67
C TRP A 78 11.19 -1.91 1.38
N ILE A 79 10.51 -2.24 0.30
CA ILE A 79 10.84 -1.78 -1.05
C ILE A 79 9.59 -1.20 -1.69
N PRO A 80 9.64 0.06 -2.19
CA PRO A 80 8.54 0.61 -2.96
C PRO A 80 8.73 0.29 -4.44
N ALA A 81 7.73 -0.33 -5.07
CA ALA A 81 7.67 -0.43 -6.52
C ALA A 81 7.15 0.91 -7.04
N ARG A 82 7.93 1.58 -7.88
CA ARG A 82 7.63 2.93 -8.35
C ARG A 82 6.84 2.87 -9.66
N LYS A 83 6.15 3.96 -9.98
CA LYS A 83 5.35 4.06 -11.21
C LYS A 83 6.16 4.41 -12.44
N GLY A 84 7.40 4.83 -12.24
CA GLY A 84 8.33 5.15 -13.32
C GLY A 84 9.75 5.10 -12.84
N PRO A 85 10.74 5.03 -13.77
CA PRO A 85 12.15 5.04 -13.40
C PRO A 85 12.53 6.32 -12.68
N LYS A 86 13.43 6.19 -11.70
CA LYS A 86 13.96 7.33 -10.95
C LYS A 86 15.45 7.50 -11.24
N LEU A 87 15.93 8.73 -11.11
CA LEU A 87 17.32 9.04 -11.46
C LEU A 87 18.34 8.25 -10.64
N TYR A 88 17.97 7.88 -9.40
CA TYR A 88 18.88 7.11 -8.54
C TYR A 88 18.92 5.62 -8.86
N MET A 89 18.05 5.13 -9.74
CA MET A 89 18.03 3.74 -10.15
C MET A 89 19.10 3.50 -11.23
N ARG A 90 20.01 2.59 -10.97
CA ARG A 90 21.08 2.28 -11.93
C ARG A 90 20.60 1.33 -13.01
N GLU A 91 19.79 0.34 -12.64
CA GLU A 91 19.27 -0.64 -13.57
C GLU A 91 17.79 -0.88 -13.30
N PRO A 92 16.92 0.08 -13.65
CA PRO A 92 15.49 -0.09 -13.42
C PRO A 92 14.92 -1.23 -14.25
N VAL A 93 14.14 -2.10 -13.61
CA VAL A 93 13.40 -3.18 -14.26
C VAL A 93 11.95 -2.78 -14.32
N ILE A 94 11.41 -2.75 -15.53
CA ILE A 94 10.04 -2.31 -15.75
C ILE A 94 9.15 -3.54 -15.88
N ILE A 95 8.10 -3.57 -15.05
CA ILE A 95 7.10 -4.63 -15.07
C ILE A 95 5.78 -3.99 -15.45
N GLU A 96 5.20 -4.44 -16.55
CA GLU A 96 3.88 -3.96 -16.98
C GLU A 96 2.82 -4.97 -16.56
N ASP A 97 1.77 -4.47 -15.94
CA ASP A 97 0.62 -5.28 -15.57
C ASP A 97 -0.64 -4.63 -16.09
N GLN A 98 -1.55 -5.45 -16.58
CA GLN A 98 -2.85 -4.97 -17.04
C GLN A 98 -3.91 -5.34 -16.01
N SER A 99 -4.38 -4.32 -15.31
CA SER A 99 -5.44 -4.50 -14.33
C SER A 99 -6.79 -4.71 -15.03
N ILE A 100 -7.57 -5.67 -14.54
CA ILE A 100 -8.94 -5.87 -15.01
C ILE A 100 -9.90 -4.79 -14.51
N THR A 101 -9.53 -4.06 -13.47
CA THR A 101 -10.40 -3.06 -12.86
C THR A 101 -10.11 -1.64 -13.32
N THR A 102 -8.95 -1.41 -13.94
CA THR A 102 -8.57 -0.12 -14.50
C THR A 102 -8.36 -0.24 -15.98
N ALA A 103 -8.90 0.69 -16.75
CA ALA A 103 -8.64 0.75 -18.17
C ALA A 103 -7.20 1.24 -18.37
N GLY A 104 -6.31 0.34 -18.76
CA GLY A 104 -4.93 0.68 -19.06
C GLY A 104 -3.91 -0.20 -18.36
N LYS A 105 -2.67 -0.05 -18.78
CA LYS A 105 -1.55 -0.78 -18.23
C LYS A 105 -1.00 -0.05 -17.01
N GLN A 106 -0.75 -0.79 -15.95
CA GLN A 106 0.00 -0.26 -14.80
C GLN A 106 1.47 -0.62 -14.98
N THR A 107 2.34 0.37 -14.81
CA THR A 107 3.77 0.17 -14.88
C THR A 107 4.34 0.19 -13.46
N LEU A 108 5.09 -0.83 -13.13
CA LEU A 108 5.84 -0.89 -11.87
C LEU A 108 7.32 -0.99 -12.19
N VAL A 109 8.12 -0.22 -11.47
CA VAL A 109 9.56 -0.17 -11.69
C VAL A 109 10.28 -0.47 -10.38
N ILE A 110 11.15 -1.46 -10.42
CA ILE A 110 11.98 -1.85 -9.27
C ILE A 110 13.43 -1.86 -9.75
N ASP A 111 14.33 -1.26 -8.98
CA ASP A 111 15.75 -1.31 -9.32
C ASP A 111 16.27 -2.74 -9.17
N LYS A 112 17.17 -3.13 -10.06
CA LYS A 112 17.74 -4.49 -10.06
C LYS A 112 18.35 -4.87 -8.71
N LYS A 113 19.00 -3.93 -8.02
CA LYS A 113 19.58 -4.19 -6.69
C LYS A 113 18.54 -4.66 -5.70
N ASP A 114 17.31 -4.12 -5.78
CA ASP A 114 16.21 -4.50 -4.89
C ASP A 114 15.65 -5.86 -5.26
N ILE A 115 15.60 -6.17 -6.56
CA ILE A 115 15.21 -7.49 -7.02
C ILE A 115 16.20 -8.55 -6.52
N GLU A 116 17.47 -8.25 -6.59
CA GLU A 116 18.52 -9.15 -6.08
C GLU A 116 18.41 -9.32 -4.57
N TYR A 117 18.09 -8.24 -3.85
CA TYR A 117 17.86 -8.32 -2.40
C TYR A 117 16.69 -9.25 -2.07
N MET A 118 15.62 -9.21 -2.86
CA MET A 118 14.43 -10.03 -2.63
C MET A 118 14.61 -11.49 -3.01
N ASP A 119 15.63 -11.80 -3.82
CA ASP A 119 15.82 -13.16 -4.31
C ASP A 119 16.04 -14.15 -3.16
N GLY A 120 15.29 -15.23 -3.17
CA GLY A 120 15.33 -16.23 -2.12
C GLY A 120 14.69 -15.84 -0.79
N LYS A 121 14.09 -14.67 -0.72
CA LYS A 121 13.42 -14.18 0.51
C LYS A 121 11.92 -14.31 0.43
N ARG A 122 11.29 -14.40 1.59
CA ARG A 122 9.83 -14.42 1.71
C ARG A 122 9.33 -12.98 1.64
N ILE A 123 8.49 -12.70 0.66
CA ILE A 123 8.03 -11.34 0.37
C ILE A 123 6.61 -11.17 0.87
N LEU A 124 6.37 -10.13 1.67
CA LEU A 124 5.04 -9.74 2.06
C LEU A 124 4.61 -8.54 1.22
N ILE A 125 3.55 -8.70 0.46
CA ILE A 125 3.02 -7.62 -0.37
C ILE A 125 1.99 -6.86 0.45
N VAL A 126 2.20 -5.55 0.58
CA VAL A 126 1.31 -4.67 1.32
C VAL A 126 0.75 -3.65 0.36
N GLU A 127 -0.56 -3.55 0.31
CA GLU A 127 -1.24 -2.62 -0.58
C GLU A 127 -2.45 -2.00 0.11
N GLN A 128 -2.78 -0.79 -0.31
CA GLN A 128 -4.04 -0.16 0.04
C GLN A 128 -4.86 -0.04 -1.23
N SER A 129 -6.07 -0.61 -1.20
CA SER A 129 -6.95 -0.60 -2.35
C SER A 129 -7.43 0.82 -2.69
N ASP A 130 -7.58 1.09 -3.98
CA ASP A 130 -8.10 2.36 -4.48
C ASP A 130 -9.63 2.43 -4.48
N SER A 131 -10.29 1.33 -4.22
CA SER A 131 -11.76 1.27 -4.27
C SER A 131 -12.36 1.11 -2.89
#